data_2a7b744ae5ce2c6a085d2b93f434cb1d
#
_entry.id   2a7b744ae5ce2c6a085d2b93f434cb1d
#
_cell.length_a   1.000
_cell.length_b   1.000
_cell.length_c   1.000
_cell.angle_alpha   90.00
_cell.angle_beta   90.00
_cell.angle_gamma   90.00
#
_symmetry.space_group_name_H-M   'P 1'
#
loop_
_entity.id
_entity.type
_entity.pdbx_description
1 polymer ?
#
loop_
_entity_poly.entity_id
_entity_poly.type
_entity_poly.pdbx_seq_one_letter_code
_entity_poly.pdbx_strand_id
1 'polypeptide(L)'
;MELISKITLILDLTTFLLILGSTIVGVLIGALPGLSSGMAIALLLPFTIYLEPNQAIAAMAALYCGGTFGGSITAILINAPGAPPAAATAFDGFPMAQNGQAGKALGMAAVSSVIGGIISLIVLIIFAPTLAKIAYKFGPPEYFALAIFGLSMLASISSKSPVKNLIGGLIGLFVATIGAVSYTHLTLPTIYSV
;
A
#
# COMPACT_ATOMS: atom_id res chain seq x y z
N MET A 1 27.48 13.34 -0.20
CA MET A 1 26.74 14.61 -0.08
C MET A 1 25.28 14.51 -0.49
N GLU A 2 24.94 13.79 -1.57
CA GLU A 2 23.52 13.61 -1.99
C GLU A 2 22.61 12.93 -0.96
N LEU A 3 23.11 11.99 -0.18
CA LEU A 3 22.31 11.26 0.82
C LEU A 3 21.96 12.18 2.00
N ILE A 4 22.87 13.04 2.41
CA ILE A 4 22.68 13.99 3.51
C ILE A 4 21.69 15.08 3.10
N SER A 5 21.78 15.59 1.87
CA SER A 5 20.82 16.58 1.35
C SER A 5 19.41 16.03 1.20
N LYS A 6 19.27 14.73 0.86
CA LYS A 6 17.96 14.06 0.81
C LYS A 6 17.38 13.81 2.20
N ILE A 7 18.23 13.55 3.19
CA ILE A 7 17.79 13.39 4.61
C ILE A 7 17.33 14.74 5.16
N THR A 8 18.00 15.85 4.85
CA THR A 8 17.57 17.19 5.29
C THR A 8 16.24 17.62 4.66
N LEU A 9 15.96 17.19 3.43
CA LEU A 9 14.67 17.42 2.77
C LEU A 9 13.50 16.67 3.45
N ILE A 10 13.76 15.51 4.03
CA ILE A 10 12.77 14.73 4.79
C ILE A 10 12.54 15.33 6.19
N LEU A 11 13.55 16.02 6.73
CA LEU A 11 13.49 16.70 8.03
C LEU A 11 12.87 18.11 7.95
N ASP A 12 12.46 18.57 6.77
CA ASP A 12 11.70 19.80 6.64
C ASP A 12 10.36 19.68 7.40
N LEU A 13 10.02 20.71 8.16
CA LEU A 13 8.82 20.75 8.98
C LEU A 13 7.56 20.42 8.16
N THR A 14 7.52 20.89 6.94
CA THR A 14 6.39 20.65 6.01
C THR A 14 6.25 19.16 5.68
N THR A 15 7.36 18.52 5.33
CA THR A 15 7.38 17.08 5.01
C THR A 15 7.05 16.24 6.24
N PHE A 16 7.56 16.62 7.40
CA PHE A 16 7.25 15.95 8.67
C PHE A 16 5.75 16.03 8.99
N LEU A 17 5.14 17.21 8.87
CA LEU A 17 3.71 17.39 9.10
C LEU A 17 2.85 16.62 8.08
N LEU A 18 3.29 16.55 6.82
CA LEU A 18 2.65 15.74 5.79
C LEU A 18 2.68 14.25 6.13
N ILE A 19 3.83 13.73 6.55
CA ILE A 19 3.98 12.33 6.95
C ILE A 19 3.09 12.04 8.15
N LEU A 20 3.10 12.89 9.16
CA LEU A 20 2.30 12.73 10.37
C LEU A 20 0.79 12.77 10.04
N GLY A 21 0.35 13.74 9.26
CA GLY A 21 -1.03 13.86 8.82
C GLY A 21 -1.47 12.65 7.98
N SER A 22 -0.65 12.24 7.03
CA SER A 22 -0.91 11.05 6.19
C SER A 22 -0.97 9.76 7.01
N THR A 23 -0.12 9.62 8.03
CA THR A 23 -0.16 8.46 8.93
C THR A 23 -1.46 8.44 9.72
N ILE A 24 -1.89 9.57 10.29
CA ILE A 24 -3.15 9.67 11.05
C ILE A 24 -4.34 9.34 10.15
N VAL A 25 -4.40 9.94 8.96
CA VAL A 25 -5.47 9.65 7.97
C VAL A 25 -5.45 8.18 7.57
N GLY A 26 -4.25 7.62 7.34
CA GLY A 26 -4.07 6.19 7.06
C GLY A 26 -4.64 5.31 8.15
N VAL A 27 -4.28 5.56 9.41
CA VAL A 27 -4.79 4.80 10.57
C VAL A 27 -6.30 4.88 10.66
N LEU A 28 -6.88 6.07 10.48
CA LEU A 28 -8.33 6.27 10.52
C LEU A 28 -9.05 5.49 9.42
N ILE A 29 -8.56 5.58 8.18
CA ILE A 29 -9.16 4.86 7.04
C ILE A 29 -8.97 3.35 7.20
N GLY A 30 -7.78 2.90 7.59
CA GLY A 30 -7.49 1.49 7.81
C GLY A 30 -8.26 0.87 8.96
N ALA A 31 -8.64 1.67 9.96
CA ALA A 31 -9.51 1.25 11.05
C ALA A 31 -11.00 1.13 10.63
N LEU A 32 -11.37 1.52 9.42
CA LEU A 32 -12.72 1.33 8.90
C LEU A 32 -12.81 -0.03 8.19
N PRO A 33 -13.65 -0.97 8.69
CA PRO A 33 -13.81 -2.26 8.05
C PRO A 33 -14.29 -2.10 6.60
N GLY A 34 -13.61 -2.77 5.67
CA GLY A 34 -13.94 -2.70 4.23
C GLY A 34 -13.20 -1.64 3.44
N LEU A 35 -12.45 -0.74 4.09
CA LEU A 35 -11.55 0.20 3.41
C LEU A 35 -10.10 -0.31 3.53
N SER A 36 -9.46 -0.54 2.39
CA SER A 36 -8.05 -0.95 2.37
C SER A 36 -7.12 0.25 2.28
N SER A 37 -5.86 0.07 2.71
CA SER A 37 -4.81 1.08 2.54
C SER A 37 -4.63 1.49 1.07
N GLY A 38 -4.84 0.53 0.13
CA GLY A 38 -4.79 0.80 -1.30
C GLY A 38 -5.91 1.74 -1.78
N MET A 39 -7.13 1.57 -1.26
CA MET A 39 -8.24 2.51 -1.55
C MET A 39 -7.96 3.89 -0.98
N ALA A 40 -7.38 3.98 0.20
CA ALA A 40 -6.96 5.25 0.80
C ALA A 40 -5.94 5.98 -0.10
N ILE A 41 -4.95 5.26 -0.62
CA ILE A 41 -3.98 5.81 -1.58
C ILE A 41 -4.69 6.28 -2.85
N ALA A 42 -5.56 5.48 -3.43
CA ALA A 42 -6.28 5.83 -4.66
C ALA A 42 -7.12 7.11 -4.49
N LEU A 43 -7.77 7.28 -3.34
CA LEU A 43 -8.56 8.48 -3.03
C LEU A 43 -7.70 9.73 -2.84
N LEU A 44 -6.50 9.60 -2.29
CA LEU A 44 -5.61 10.73 -2.00
C LEU A 44 -4.61 11.01 -3.13
N LEU A 45 -4.45 10.08 -4.07
CA LEU A 45 -3.53 10.24 -5.20
C LEU A 45 -3.72 11.56 -5.97
N PRO A 46 -4.95 12.02 -6.29
CA PRO A 46 -5.14 13.29 -7.00
C PRO A 46 -4.60 14.51 -6.23
N PHE A 47 -4.57 14.46 -4.91
CA PHE A 47 -4.04 15.56 -4.09
C PHE A 47 -2.51 15.64 -4.10
N THR A 48 -1.85 14.55 -4.44
CA THR A 48 -0.37 14.52 -4.50
C THR A 48 0.22 15.29 -5.68
N ILE A 49 -0.59 15.64 -6.67
CA ILE A 49 -0.16 16.47 -7.83
C ILE A 49 0.32 17.85 -7.37
N TYR A 50 -0.18 18.34 -6.23
CA TYR A 50 0.19 19.62 -5.64
C TYR A 50 1.44 19.55 -4.76
N LEU A 51 2.01 18.35 -4.56
CA LEU A 51 3.17 18.12 -3.71
C LEU A 51 4.42 17.90 -4.56
N GLU A 52 5.58 18.17 -3.98
CA GLU A 52 6.84 17.76 -4.59
C GLU A 52 6.91 16.21 -4.66
N PRO A 53 7.56 15.64 -5.69
CA PRO A 53 7.58 14.17 -5.89
C PRO A 53 8.05 13.38 -4.66
N ASN A 54 9.05 13.88 -3.95
CA ASN A 54 9.56 13.22 -2.73
C ASN A 54 8.56 13.29 -1.57
N GLN A 55 7.87 14.41 -1.42
CA GLN A 55 6.82 14.60 -0.42
C GLN A 55 5.61 13.72 -0.73
N ALA A 56 5.22 13.64 -1.99
CA ALA A 56 4.12 12.78 -2.44
C ALA A 56 4.39 11.31 -2.12
N ILE A 57 5.58 10.81 -2.45
CA ILE A 57 5.99 9.42 -2.17
C ILE A 57 6.02 9.17 -0.66
N ALA A 58 6.59 10.09 0.13
CA ALA A 58 6.66 9.96 1.58
C ALA A 58 5.26 9.94 2.22
N ALA A 59 4.36 10.83 1.77
CA ALA A 59 2.99 10.90 2.26
C ALA A 59 2.20 9.62 1.93
N MET A 60 2.34 9.09 0.70
CA MET A 60 1.69 7.85 0.29
C MET A 60 2.21 6.63 1.05
N ALA A 61 3.52 6.54 1.28
CA ALA A 61 4.12 5.49 2.09
C ALA A 61 3.62 5.55 3.55
N ALA A 62 3.58 6.75 4.13
CA ALA A 62 3.07 6.97 5.48
C ALA A 62 1.58 6.60 5.61
N LEU A 63 0.77 6.97 4.62
CA LEU A 63 -0.63 6.60 4.53
C LEU A 63 -0.81 5.07 4.47
N TYR A 64 -0.01 4.40 3.66
CA TYR A 64 -0.05 2.94 3.53
C TYR A 64 0.32 2.23 4.83
N CYS A 65 1.41 2.65 5.47
CA CYS A 65 1.84 2.10 6.76
C CYS A 65 0.78 2.35 7.85
N GLY A 66 0.28 3.57 7.93
CA GLY A 66 -0.80 3.92 8.86
C GLY A 66 -2.06 3.10 8.63
N GLY A 67 -2.48 2.94 7.37
CA GLY A 67 -3.67 2.17 7.01
C GLY A 67 -3.53 0.68 7.32
N THR A 68 -2.36 0.11 7.11
CA THR A 68 -2.08 -1.29 7.45
C THR A 68 -2.14 -1.51 8.96
N PHE A 69 -1.56 -0.60 9.74
CA PHE A 69 -1.65 -0.64 11.20
C PHE A 69 -3.09 -0.41 11.69
N GLY A 70 -3.82 0.54 11.09
CA GLY A 70 -5.24 0.80 11.40
C GLY A 70 -6.11 -0.44 11.23
N GLY A 71 -5.86 -1.23 10.16
CA GLY A 71 -6.53 -2.51 9.94
C GLY A 71 -6.28 -3.55 11.05
N SER A 72 -5.13 -3.49 11.71
CA SER A 72 -4.84 -4.35 12.86
C SER A 72 -5.63 -3.95 14.11
N ILE A 73 -5.99 -2.69 14.26
CA ILE A 73 -6.83 -2.22 15.39
C ILE A 73 -8.20 -2.88 15.34
N THR A 74 -8.86 -2.86 14.20
CA THR A 74 -10.19 -3.49 14.03
C THR A 74 -10.11 -5.01 14.03
N ALA A 75 -9.02 -5.59 13.55
CA ALA A 75 -8.77 -7.02 13.68
C ALA A 75 -8.73 -7.47 15.15
N ILE A 76 -8.05 -6.71 16.01
CA ILE A 76 -7.93 -6.99 17.44
C ILE A 76 -9.24 -6.73 18.19
N LEU A 77 -9.91 -5.60 17.92
CA LEU A 77 -11.05 -5.17 18.74
C LEU A 77 -12.36 -5.87 18.36
N ILE A 78 -12.60 -6.08 17.07
CA ILE A 78 -13.90 -6.55 16.55
C ILE A 78 -13.78 -7.75 15.60
N ASN A 79 -12.61 -8.36 15.49
CA ASN A 79 -12.35 -9.48 14.57
C ASN A 79 -12.67 -9.18 13.08
N ALA A 80 -12.52 -7.92 12.69
CA ALA A 80 -12.78 -7.46 11.33
C ALA A 80 -11.50 -6.82 10.76
N PRO A 81 -10.59 -7.61 10.13
CA PRO A 81 -9.35 -7.08 9.59
C PRO A 81 -9.63 -6.09 8.46
N GLY A 82 -9.13 -4.86 8.60
CA GLY A 82 -9.27 -3.81 7.59
C GLY A 82 -8.31 -3.98 6.41
N ALA A 83 -7.25 -4.75 6.58
CA ALA A 83 -6.26 -5.04 5.55
C ALA A 83 -5.89 -6.54 5.58
N PRO A 84 -5.51 -7.16 4.43
CA PRO A 84 -5.17 -8.58 4.39
C PRO A 84 -4.09 -9.01 5.41
N PRO A 85 -3.01 -8.26 5.64
CA PRO A 85 -2.01 -8.63 6.65
C PRO A 85 -2.56 -8.63 8.07
N ALA A 86 -3.57 -7.82 8.37
CA ALA A 86 -4.19 -7.73 9.68
C ALA A 86 -5.02 -8.98 10.05
N ALA A 87 -5.33 -9.84 9.07
CA ALA A 87 -6.00 -11.11 9.33
C ALA A 87 -5.17 -12.00 10.28
N ALA A 88 -3.84 -12.01 10.12
CA ALA A 88 -2.96 -12.74 11.03
C ALA A 88 -3.03 -12.20 12.47
N THR A 89 -3.15 -10.90 12.63
CA THR A 89 -3.27 -10.24 13.94
C THR A 89 -4.56 -10.61 14.67
N ALA A 90 -5.63 -10.93 13.92
CA ALA A 90 -6.92 -11.32 14.51
C ALA A 90 -6.84 -12.64 15.26
N PHE A 91 -6.00 -13.60 14.83
CA PHE A 91 -5.94 -14.92 15.45
C PHE A 91 -5.59 -14.88 16.93
N ASP A 92 -4.62 -14.07 17.32
CA ASP A 92 -4.18 -13.95 18.71
C ASP A 92 -4.73 -12.69 19.38
N GLY A 93 -4.83 -11.59 18.62
CA GLY A 93 -5.21 -10.30 19.15
C GLY A 93 -6.67 -10.22 19.58
N PHE A 94 -7.59 -10.80 18.82
CA PHE A 94 -9.01 -10.80 19.17
C PHE A 94 -9.32 -11.63 20.44
N PRO A 95 -8.83 -12.88 20.61
CA PRO A 95 -8.99 -13.60 21.87
C PRO A 95 -8.42 -12.86 23.07
N MET A 96 -7.26 -12.17 22.89
CA MET A 96 -6.72 -11.32 23.97
C MET A 96 -7.65 -10.17 24.32
N ALA A 97 -8.28 -9.54 23.32
CA ALA A 97 -9.24 -8.46 23.55
C ALA A 97 -10.49 -8.95 24.28
N GLN A 98 -11.01 -10.14 23.92
CA GLN A 98 -12.13 -10.78 24.62
C GLN A 98 -11.82 -11.07 26.09
N ASN A 99 -10.56 -11.38 26.42
CA ASN A 99 -10.10 -11.58 27.79
C ASN A 99 -9.77 -10.26 28.54
N GLY A 100 -10.20 -9.11 28.01
CA GLY A 100 -9.96 -7.80 28.64
C GLY A 100 -8.53 -7.27 28.46
N GLN A 101 -7.71 -7.88 27.63
CA GLN A 101 -6.30 -7.50 27.39
C GLN A 101 -6.12 -6.75 26.03
N ALA A 102 -7.13 -6.04 25.57
CA ALA A 102 -7.10 -5.33 24.29
C ALA A 102 -5.93 -4.33 24.19
N GLY A 103 -5.66 -3.57 25.27
CA GLY A 103 -4.54 -2.62 25.29
C GLY A 103 -3.18 -3.29 25.14
N LYS A 104 -3.01 -4.50 25.74
CA LYS A 104 -1.78 -5.28 25.59
C LYS A 104 -1.62 -5.80 24.17
N ALA A 105 -2.69 -6.29 23.54
CA ALA A 105 -2.67 -6.77 22.17
C ALA A 105 -2.34 -5.63 21.18
N LEU A 106 -2.95 -4.46 21.35
CA LEU A 106 -2.65 -3.26 20.54
C LEU A 106 -1.21 -2.78 20.73
N GLY A 107 -0.71 -2.78 21.97
CA GLY A 107 0.68 -2.43 22.26
C GLY A 107 1.68 -3.39 21.61
N MET A 108 1.42 -4.70 21.68
CA MET A 108 2.22 -5.71 21.00
C MET A 108 2.20 -5.53 19.48
N ALA A 109 1.03 -5.26 18.89
CA ALA A 109 0.90 -5.00 17.46
C ALA A 109 1.69 -3.76 17.03
N ALA A 110 1.65 -2.68 17.83
CA ALA A 110 2.41 -1.46 17.55
C ALA A 110 3.92 -1.71 17.59
N VAL A 111 4.42 -2.36 18.64
CA VAL A 111 5.85 -2.68 18.78
C VAL A 111 6.32 -3.61 17.66
N SER A 112 5.56 -4.64 17.36
CA SER A 112 5.87 -5.58 16.25
C SER A 112 5.89 -4.86 14.90
N SER A 113 4.98 -3.90 14.67
CA SER A 113 4.94 -3.09 13.44
C SER A 113 6.19 -2.21 13.31
N VAL A 114 6.67 -1.62 14.39
CA VAL A 114 7.90 -0.81 14.39
C VAL A 114 9.11 -1.69 14.06
N ILE A 115 9.25 -2.83 14.75
CA ILE A 115 10.38 -3.75 14.53
C ILE A 115 10.33 -4.30 13.10
N GLY A 116 9.16 -4.77 12.65
CA GLY A 116 8.98 -5.27 11.29
C GLY A 116 9.24 -4.19 10.24
N GLY A 117 8.83 -2.96 10.48
CA GLY A 117 9.10 -1.82 9.62
C GLY A 117 10.58 -1.51 9.47
N ILE A 118 11.34 -1.52 10.58
CA ILE A 118 12.81 -1.33 10.55
C ILE A 118 13.50 -2.45 9.75
N ILE A 119 13.14 -3.69 10.02
CA ILE A 119 13.71 -4.84 9.29
C ILE A 119 13.36 -4.75 7.80
N SER A 120 12.11 -4.44 7.47
CA SER A 120 11.64 -4.25 6.10
C SER A 120 12.41 -3.14 5.38
N LEU A 121 12.68 -2.02 6.05
CA LEU A 121 13.46 -0.92 5.50
C LEU A 121 14.89 -1.34 5.17
N ILE A 122 15.55 -2.08 6.06
CA ILE A 122 16.90 -2.60 5.82
C ILE A 122 16.91 -3.54 4.61
N VAL A 123 15.96 -4.47 4.55
CA VAL A 123 15.81 -5.40 3.43
C VAL A 123 15.55 -4.63 2.13
N LEU A 124 14.69 -3.62 2.16
CA LEU A 124 14.39 -2.79 1.00
C LEU A 124 15.65 -2.10 0.46
N ILE A 125 16.44 -1.46 1.33
CA ILE A 125 17.66 -0.76 0.92
C ILE A 125 18.65 -1.71 0.25
N ILE A 126 18.79 -2.93 0.75
CA ILE A 126 19.73 -3.91 0.20
C ILE A 126 19.22 -4.49 -1.13
N PHE A 127 17.93 -4.81 -1.22
CA PHE A 127 17.38 -5.55 -2.35
C PHE A 127 16.79 -4.66 -3.44
N ALA A 128 16.39 -3.40 -3.14
CA ALA A 128 15.74 -2.53 -4.12
C ALA A 128 16.55 -2.34 -5.41
N PRO A 129 17.88 -2.12 -5.40
CA PRO A 129 18.65 -1.97 -6.62
C PRO A 129 18.65 -3.24 -7.49
N THR A 130 18.66 -4.40 -6.85
CA THR A 130 18.64 -5.70 -7.55
C THR A 130 17.26 -5.98 -8.14
N LEU A 131 16.19 -5.72 -7.37
CA LEU A 131 14.82 -5.88 -7.83
C LEU A 131 14.49 -4.91 -8.97
N ALA A 132 14.98 -3.67 -8.92
CA ALA A 132 14.81 -2.72 -10.00
C ALA A 132 15.42 -3.24 -11.31
N LYS A 133 16.64 -3.79 -11.27
CA LYS A 133 17.29 -4.37 -12.45
C LYS A 133 16.50 -5.54 -13.04
N ILE A 134 15.85 -6.34 -12.21
CA ILE A 134 14.98 -7.44 -12.64
C ILE A 134 13.69 -6.87 -13.24
N ALA A 135 13.07 -5.89 -12.57
CA ALA A 135 11.84 -5.27 -13.03
C ALA A 135 11.97 -4.61 -14.41
N TYR A 136 13.11 -3.99 -14.71
CA TYR A 136 13.37 -3.43 -16.04
C TYR A 136 13.47 -4.47 -17.17
N LYS A 137 13.65 -5.75 -16.85
CA LYS A 137 13.65 -6.84 -17.85
C LYS A 137 12.24 -7.33 -18.18
N PHE A 138 11.23 -6.92 -17.39
CA PHE A 138 9.86 -7.28 -17.63
C PHE A 138 9.28 -6.42 -18.75
N GLY A 139 8.91 -7.07 -19.84
CA GLY A 139 8.23 -6.45 -20.97
C GLY A 139 6.70 -6.69 -20.92
N PRO A 140 5.98 -6.22 -21.95
CA PRO A 140 4.52 -6.41 -22.05
C PRO A 140 4.05 -7.88 -21.93
N PRO A 141 4.77 -8.89 -22.48
CA PRO A 141 4.39 -10.29 -22.35
C PRO A 141 4.43 -10.80 -20.90
N GLU A 142 5.44 -10.38 -20.14
CA GLU A 142 5.60 -10.77 -18.73
C GLU A 142 4.50 -10.16 -17.86
N TYR A 143 4.13 -8.90 -18.10
CA TYR A 143 2.99 -8.26 -17.43
C TYR A 143 1.68 -8.97 -17.73
N PHE A 144 1.47 -9.40 -18.98
CA PHE A 144 0.28 -10.19 -19.35
C PHE A 144 0.25 -11.53 -18.63
N ALA A 145 1.38 -12.23 -18.57
CA ALA A 145 1.50 -13.49 -17.83
C ALA A 145 1.21 -13.31 -16.33
N LEU A 146 1.72 -12.21 -15.72
CA LEU A 146 1.42 -11.87 -14.33
C LEU A 146 -0.05 -11.56 -14.10
N ALA A 147 -0.73 -10.91 -15.04
CA ALA A 147 -2.16 -10.66 -14.95
C ALA A 147 -2.96 -11.96 -14.98
N ILE A 148 -2.64 -12.89 -15.88
CA ILE A 148 -3.27 -14.23 -15.93
C ILE A 148 -3.01 -14.99 -14.63
N PHE A 149 -1.77 -14.95 -14.12
CA PHE A 149 -1.42 -15.59 -12.86
C PHE A 149 -2.24 -15.01 -11.69
N GLY A 150 -2.35 -13.68 -11.60
CA GLY A 150 -3.17 -13.01 -10.59
C GLY A 150 -4.65 -13.41 -10.66
N LEU A 151 -5.21 -13.46 -11.87
CA LEU A 151 -6.59 -13.91 -12.06
C LEU A 151 -6.79 -15.39 -11.67
N SER A 152 -5.83 -16.24 -11.97
CA SER A 152 -5.89 -17.66 -11.59
C SER A 152 -5.83 -17.84 -10.06
N MET A 153 -5.03 -17.03 -9.37
CA MET A 153 -5.00 -16.99 -7.91
C MET A 153 -6.35 -16.54 -7.33
N LEU A 154 -6.96 -15.48 -7.88
CA LEU A 154 -8.29 -15.03 -7.45
C LEU A 154 -9.36 -16.11 -7.63
N ALA A 155 -9.30 -16.86 -8.74
CA ALA A 155 -10.20 -17.99 -8.97
C ALA A 155 -10.01 -19.12 -7.93
N SER A 156 -8.79 -19.31 -7.45
CA SER A 156 -8.43 -20.37 -6.50
C SER A 156 -8.81 -20.05 -5.04
N ILE A 157 -8.93 -18.78 -4.65
CA ILE A 157 -9.16 -18.37 -3.25
C ILE A 157 -10.52 -18.82 -2.72
N SER A 158 -11.53 -18.97 -3.56
CA SER A 158 -12.86 -19.42 -3.13
C SER A 158 -13.18 -20.82 -3.63
N SER A 159 -13.27 -21.74 -2.68
CA SER A 159 -13.62 -23.15 -2.95
C SER A 159 -15.08 -23.33 -3.43
N LYS A 160 -15.97 -22.36 -3.17
CA LYS A 160 -17.41 -22.52 -3.45
C LYS A 160 -17.84 -22.18 -4.88
N SER A 161 -17.15 -21.27 -5.58
CA SER A 161 -17.49 -20.94 -6.98
C SER A 161 -16.34 -20.18 -7.68
N PRO A 162 -15.31 -20.90 -8.16
CA PRO A 162 -14.16 -20.29 -8.81
C PRO A 162 -14.52 -19.47 -10.06
N VAL A 163 -15.57 -19.91 -10.78
CA VAL A 163 -16.05 -19.19 -11.97
C VAL A 163 -16.60 -17.80 -11.64
N LYS A 164 -17.33 -17.64 -10.53
CA LYS A 164 -17.84 -16.31 -10.12
C LYS A 164 -16.72 -15.36 -9.76
N ASN A 165 -15.66 -15.86 -9.10
CA ASN A 165 -14.49 -15.05 -8.76
C ASN A 165 -13.74 -14.64 -10.03
N LEU A 166 -13.58 -15.53 -10.99
CA LEU A 166 -12.95 -15.23 -12.28
C LEU A 166 -13.73 -14.16 -13.04
N ILE A 167 -15.07 -14.30 -13.12
CA ILE A 167 -15.93 -13.29 -13.75
C ILE A 167 -15.80 -11.94 -13.03
N GLY A 168 -15.84 -11.93 -11.70
CA GLY A 168 -15.64 -10.71 -10.91
C GLY A 168 -14.29 -10.05 -11.17
N GLY A 169 -13.22 -10.85 -11.22
CA GLY A 169 -11.87 -10.38 -11.56
C GLY A 169 -11.77 -9.80 -12.98
N LEU A 170 -12.40 -10.45 -13.96
CA LEU A 170 -12.45 -9.97 -15.35
C LEU A 170 -13.25 -8.66 -15.48
N ILE A 171 -14.39 -8.55 -14.79
CA ILE A 171 -15.17 -7.31 -14.75
C ILE A 171 -14.34 -6.19 -14.09
N GLY A 172 -13.65 -6.48 -12.98
CA GLY A 172 -12.75 -5.53 -12.33
C GLY A 172 -11.62 -5.05 -13.24
N LEU A 173 -10.99 -5.96 -13.98
CA LEU A 173 -10.00 -5.63 -14.99
C LEU A 173 -10.58 -4.76 -16.12
N PHE A 174 -11.75 -5.10 -16.61
CA PHE A 174 -12.42 -4.31 -17.63
C PHE A 174 -12.72 -2.89 -17.16
N VAL A 175 -13.23 -2.73 -15.94
CA VAL A 175 -13.47 -1.42 -15.32
C VAL A 175 -12.15 -0.65 -15.13
N ALA A 176 -11.07 -1.33 -14.76
CA ALA A 176 -9.75 -0.71 -14.58
C ALA A 176 -9.14 -0.18 -15.89
N THR A 177 -9.58 -0.69 -17.05
CA THR A 177 -9.15 -0.16 -18.36
C THR A 177 -9.87 1.12 -18.75
N ILE A 178 -10.98 1.44 -18.09
CA ILE A 178 -11.74 2.68 -18.35
C ILE A 178 -10.92 3.84 -17.80
N GLY A 179 -10.48 4.75 -18.68
CA GLY A 179 -9.61 5.89 -18.32
C GLY A 179 -8.11 5.60 -18.39
N ALA A 180 -7.69 4.35 -18.65
CA ALA A 180 -6.31 4.04 -18.96
C ALA A 180 -5.97 4.53 -20.39
N VAL A 181 -5.66 5.81 -20.52
CA VAL A 181 -5.23 6.40 -21.79
C VAL A 181 -3.72 6.26 -21.89
N SER A 182 -3.27 5.48 -22.85
CA SER A 182 -1.85 5.40 -23.22
C SER A 182 -1.49 6.68 -23.99
N TYR A 183 -0.97 7.68 -23.30
CA TYR A 183 -0.49 8.92 -23.91
C TYR A 183 0.83 8.68 -24.68
N THR A 184 0.76 7.97 -25.79
CA THR A 184 1.89 7.82 -26.69
C THR A 184 2.15 9.08 -27.52
N HIS A 185 1.28 10.09 -27.45
CA HIS A 185 1.36 11.31 -28.25
C HIS A 185 1.80 12.56 -27.50
N LEU A 186 2.11 12.49 -26.21
CA LEU A 186 2.51 13.65 -25.40
C LEU A 186 4.00 13.88 -25.30
N THR A 187 4.78 13.06 -25.94
CA THR A 187 6.21 13.28 -26.00
C THR A 187 6.54 13.74 -27.38
N LEU A 188 6.56 15.04 -27.68
CA LEU A 188 7.58 15.36 -28.67
C LEU A 188 7.61 16.76 -29.27
N PRO A 189 6.58 17.61 -29.18
CA PRO A 189 6.79 18.92 -29.76
C PRO A 189 7.57 19.90 -28.88
N THR A 190 7.74 19.64 -27.59
CA THR A 190 8.28 20.65 -26.66
C THR A 190 9.76 20.53 -26.33
N ILE A 191 10.46 19.49 -26.82
CA ILE A 191 11.88 19.30 -26.51
C ILE A 191 12.82 19.87 -27.58
N TYR A 192 12.29 20.31 -28.72
CA TYR A 192 13.11 20.82 -29.83
C TYR A 192 12.81 22.26 -30.22
N SER A 193 12.44 23.10 -29.27
CA SER A 193 12.41 24.54 -29.48
C SER A 193 13.32 25.26 -28.50
N VAL A 194 14.62 25.05 -28.64
CA VAL A 194 15.67 26.02 -28.30
C VAL A 194 16.80 25.84 -29.28
#